data_1109c19bc728fd26ab29fa437f16aa95
#
_entry.id   1109c19bc728fd26ab29fa437f16aa95
#
_cell.length_a   1.000
_cell.length_b   1.000
_cell.length_c   1.000
_cell.angle_alpha   90.00
_cell.angle_beta   90.00
_cell.angle_gamma   90.00
#
_symmetry.space_group_name_H-M   'P 1'
#
loop_
_entity.id
_entity.type
_entity.pdbx_description
1 polymer ?
#
loop_
_entity_poly.entity_id
_entity_poly.type
_entity_poly.pdbx_seq_one_letter_code
_entity_poly.pdbx_strand_id
1 'polypeptide(L)'
;MNIYAEAVSKLKLAINSAIEKAISEGDLPQADLPDFIIETPADRSHGDFATNAAMAGAKAFRMPPFKIAQAITSHLDLEGTMCEKFETAGPGFINFFLGSEFYSAVVNSVLENPETYGSSDFGKCEKVMVEFVSANPTGPMHMGNARGGALGDCLAAVLDKAGYNVWREFYVNDAGNQIEKFGCSLEARYLQIFKGDEIVFPEDGYQGADITELAQEYADINGDSLVNVSAEERKKALVDFALPKNISKMQSDMAKYNITYDKWFFESELHKSGAVKAVVDTLTEKGLTYEQDGAVWYKNKQVLTEKLLKQGKTQKYIDNLELKDDVLIRKNGNPTYFTADIAYHKNKFDRGFTTLIDIWGADHHGHVMRMKGAMDAIGYDGDKLNVVLMQLVKLVKNGEIVRMSKRTGKAIQLGDLLEEVPVDSARFLFNTREANTQMDFDLDLAVAQDNQNPVYYVQYAHARICSIIKALAKDGITPRKCTNAELALLTAPEEKELIHHLASYTNEIESAAKDYDPTKITRYVTQLATLFHKFYNACRVKGEDEALTQARLALCESVKVVIKNVLTMFNISCPESM
;
A
#
# COMPACT_ATOMS: atom_id res chain seq x y z
N MET A 1 -15.50 -6.82 -12.35
CA MET A 1 -16.06 -6.00 -13.47
C MET A 1 -16.20 -4.56 -12.96
N ASN A 2 -15.65 -3.58 -13.70
CA ASN A 2 -15.72 -2.16 -13.31
C ASN A 2 -16.91 -1.52 -14.06
N ILE A 3 -18.07 -1.48 -13.40
CA ILE A 3 -19.32 -0.93 -14.00
C ILE A 3 -19.16 0.54 -14.39
N TYR A 4 -18.36 1.28 -13.63
CA TYR A 4 -18.09 2.69 -13.93
C TYR A 4 -17.30 2.85 -15.24
N ALA A 5 -16.23 2.05 -15.42
CA ALA A 5 -15.45 2.04 -16.65
C ALA A 5 -16.27 1.53 -17.86
N GLU A 6 -17.16 0.58 -17.63
CA GLU A 6 -18.09 0.09 -18.66
C GLU A 6 -19.04 1.20 -19.12
N ALA A 7 -19.65 1.93 -18.18
CA ALA A 7 -20.53 3.07 -18.51
C ALA A 7 -19.79 4.16 -19.30
N VAL A 8 -18.58 4.52 -18.89
CA VAL A 8 -17.72 5.48 -19.62
C VAL A 8 -17.39 4.99 -21.02
N SER A 9 -17.06 3.70 -21.19
CA SER A 9 -16.74 3.12 -22.50
C SER A 9 -17.95 3.14 -23.45
N LYS A 10 -19.11 2.73 -22.97
CA LYS A 10 -20.37 2.76 -23.73
C LYS A 10 -20.75 4.18 -24.12
N LEU A 11 -20.62 5.13 -23.19
CA LEU A 11 -20.90 6.53 -23.45
C LEU A 11 -19.92 7.12 -24.49
N LYS A 12 -18.64 6.76 -24.45
CA LYS A 12 -17.67 7.21 -25.45
C LYS A 12 -18.02 6.69 -26.86
N LEU A 13 -18.50 5.46 -26.97
CA LEU A 13 -18.98 4.89 -28.23
C LEU A 13 -20.22 5.63 -28.75
N ALA A 14 -21.20 5.93 -27.89
CA ALA A 14 -22.40 6.67 -28.27
C ALA A 14 -22.08 8.10 -28.76
N ILE A 15 -21.16 8.80 -28.08
CA ILE A 15 -20.71 10.13 -28.50
C ILE A 15 -20.02 10.06 -29.87
N ASN A 16 -19.11 9.09 -30.10
CA ASN A 16 -18.46 8.90 -31.39
C ASN A 16 -19.47 8.64 -32.50
N SER A 17 -20.45 7.75 -32.27
CA SER A 17 -21.52 7.47 -33.22
C SER A 17 -22.37 8.71 -33.53
N ALA A 18 -22.64 9.54 -32.51
CA ALA A 18 -23.37 10.80 -32.72
C ALA A 18 -22.57 11.82 -33.57
N ILE A 19 -21.24 11.90 -33.36
CA ILE A 19 -20.37 12.74 -34.18
C ILE A 19 -20.36 12.25 -35.64
N GLU A 20 -20.21 10.95 -35.86
CA GLU A 20 -20.22 10.35 -37.20
C GLU A 20 -21.54 10.62 -37.92
N LYS A 21 -22.68 10.48 -37.24
CA LYS A 21 -24.02 10.83 -37.77
C LYS A 21 -24.12 12.30 -38.14
N ALA A 22 -23.69 13.19 -37.23
CA ALA A 22 -23.72 14.63 -37.48
C ALA A 22 -22.86 15.04 -38.69
N ILE A 23 -21.72 14.35 -38.91
CA ILE A 23 -20.89 14.55 -40.12
C ILE A 23 -21.63 14.03 -41.38
N SER A 24 -22.22 12.85 -41.31
CA SER A 24 -22.91 12.25 -42.47
C SER A 24 -24.17 13.02 -42.90
N GLU A 25 -24.85 13.67 -41.96
CA GLU A 25 -26.04 14.49 -42.21
C GLU A 25 -25.70 15.96 -42.51
N GLY A 26 -24.42 16.34 -42.39
CA GLY A 26 -23.94 17.67 -42.78
C GLY A 26 -24.03 18.73 -41.67
N ASP A 27 -24.39 18.34 -40.47
CA ASP A 27 -24.44 19.24 -39.28
C ASP A 27 -23.03 19.57 -38.77
N LEU A 28 -22.07 18.68 -38.99
CA LEU A 28 -20.64 18.87 -38.77
C LEU A 28 -19.85 18.72 -40.07
N PRO A 29 -18.80 19.52 -40.31
CA PRO A 29 -17.92 19.34 -41.45
C PRO A 29 -17.19 17.99 -41.39
N GLN A 30 -16.80 17.47 -42.57
CA GLN A 30 -15.97 16.27 -42.64
C GLN A 30 -14.61 16.55 -42.00
N ALA A 31 -14.28 15.85 -40.93
CA ALA A 31 -13.01 15.92 -40.22
C ALA A 31 -12.77 14.61 -39.46
N ASP A 32 -11.52 14.39 -39.06
CA ASP A 32 -11.18 13.30 -38.18
C ASP A 32 -11.86 13.48 -36.80
N LEU A 33 -12.28 12.38 -36.20
CA LEU A 33 -12.87 12.39 -34.86
C LEU A 33 -11.88 12.93 -33.83
N PRO A 34 -12.26 13.94 -33.03
CA PRO A 34 -11.37 14.48 -32.02
C PRO A 34 -11.14 13.46 -30.90
N ASP A 35 -9.95 13.44 -30.33
CA ASP A 35 -9.75 12.76 -29.05
C ASP A 35 -10.33 13.63 -27.94
N PHE A 36 -11.15 13.02 -27.09
CA PHE A 36 -11.85 13.69 -26.00
C PHE A 36 -11.89 12.84 -24.73
N ILE A 37 -12.10 13.49 -23.62
CA ILE A 37 -12.22 12.84 -22.31
C ILE A 37 -13.67 12.82 -21.84
N ILE A 38 -13.97 11.83 -20.99
CA ILE A 38 -15.16 11.78 -20.15
C ILE A 38 -14.66 11.76 -18.72
N GLU A 39 -15.11 12.71 -17.92
CA GLU A 39 -14.67 12.88 -16.54
C GLU A 39 -15.87 12.98 -15.59
N THR A 40 -15.65 12.74 -14.31
CA THR A 40 -16.66 12.97 -13.27
C THR A 40 -16.56 14.42 -12.81
N PRO A 41 -17.63 15.23 -12.95
CA PRO A 41 -17.63 16.59 -12.44
C PRO A 41 -17.40 16.64 -10.93
N ALA A 42 -16.65 17.64 -10.46
CA ALA A 42 -16.46 17.87 -9.02
C ALA A 42 -17.76 18.23 -8.31
N ASP A 43 -18.66 18.95 -9.00
CA ASP A 43 -20.01 19.26 -8.53
C ASP A 43 -21.03 18.37 -9.25
N ARG A 44 -21.68 17.49 -8.52
CA ARG A 44 -22.68 16.54 -9.03
C ARG A 44 -23.96 17.20 -9.57
N SER A 45 -24.18 18.47 -9.31
CA SER A 45 -25.27 19.21 -9.98
C SER A 45 -25.03 19.30 -11.49
N HIS A 46 -23.79 19.11 -11.94
CA HIS A 46 -23.40 19.04 -13.35
C HIS A 46 -23.45 17.59 -13.93
N GLY A 47 -24.15 16.67 -13.26
CA GLY A 47 -24.28 15.27 -13.69
C GLY A 47 -23.22 14.35 -13.10
N ASP A 48 -23.26 13.09 -13.58
CA ASP A 48 -22.35 12.01 -13.15
C ASP A 48 -21.11 11.93 -14.04
N PHE A 49 -21.28 12.30 -15.32
CA PHE A 49 -20.20 12.41 -16.30
C PHE A 49 -20.30 13.73 -17.05
N ALA A 50 -19.17 14.25 -17.49
CA ALA A 50 -19.07 15.37 -18.41
C ALA A 50 -18.04 15.07 -19.50
N THR A 51 -18.34 15.51 -20.74
CA THR A 51 -17.38 15.41 -21.82
C THR A 51 -17.02 16.75 -22.40
N ASN A 52 -15.76 16.90 -22.83
CA ASN A 52 -15.26 18.06 -23.55
C ASN A 52 -15.23 17.83 -25.09
N ALA A 53 -15.93 16.82 -25.62
CA ALA A 53 -15.89 16.41 -27.02
C ALA A 53 -16.10 17.58 -27.99
N ALA A 54 -17.06 18.45 -27.71
CA ALA A 54 -17.33 19.62 -28.55
C ALA A 54 -16.20 20.66 -28.53
N MET A 55 -15.56 20.85 -27.37
CA MET A 55 -14.40 21.75 -27.25
C MET A 55 -13.17 21.18 -27.95
N ALA A 56 -12.89 19.89 -27.77
CA ALA A 56 -11.82 19.18 -28.45
C ALA A 56 -12.00 19.24 -30.00
N GLY A 57 -13.24 19.12 -30.47
CA GLY A 57 -13.60 19.21 -31.89
C GLY A 57 -13.53 20.58 -32.52
N ALA A 58 -13.47 21.66 -31.74
CA ALA A 58 -13.61 23.05 -32.24
C ALA A 58 -12.63 23.41 -33.37
N LYS A 59 -11.37 22.96 -33.23
CA LYS A 59 -10.31 23.21 -34.26
C LYS A 59 -10.54 22.34 -35.50
N ALA A 60 -10.91 21.08 -35.35
CA ALA A 60 -11.13 20.12 -36.45
C ALA A 60 -12.34 20.53 -37.28
N PHE A 61 -13.46 20.82 -36.65
CA PHE A 61 -14.70 21.21 -37.33
C PHE A 61 -14.77 22.70 -37.67
N ARG A 62 -13.84 23.54 -37.19
CA ARG A 62 -13.82 24.99 -37.39
C ARG A 62 -15.12 25.67 -37.01
N MET A 63 -15.74 25.19 -35.95
CA MET A 63 -17.04 25.64 -35.42
C MET A 63 -16.94 26.03 -33.93
N PRO A 64 -17.81 26.92 -33.44
CA PRO A 64 -17.89 27.19 -32.01
C PRO A 64 -18.29 25.93 -31.23
N PRO A 65 -17.66 25.64 -30.07
CA PRO A 65 -17.95 24.40 -29.31
C PRO A 65 -19.43 24.22 -28.97
N PHE A 66 -20.14 25.29 -28.64
CA PHE A 66 -21.58 25.22 -28.36
C PHE A 66 -22.39 24.67 -29.54
N LYS A 67 -22.08 25.07 -30.79
CA LYS A 67 -22.75 24.54 -31.99
C LYS A 67 -22.40 23.07 -32.24
N ILE A 68 -21.15 22.69 -31.96
CA ILE A 68 -20.72 21.29 -32.05
C ILE A 68 -21.47 20.46 -31.00
N ALA A 69 -21.59 20.95 -29.75
CA ALA A 69 -22.36 20.27 -28.71
C ALA A 69 -23.83 20.07 -29.11
N GLN A 70 -24.45 21.08 -29.74
CA GLN A 70 -25.81 20.97 -30.27
C GLN A 70 -25.90 19.91 -31.38
N ALA A 71 -24.96 19.90 -32.33
CA ALA A 71 -24.91 18.91 -33.40
C ALA A 71 -24.73 17.48 -32.82
N ILE A 72 -23.82 17.30 -31.86
CA ILE A 72 -23.63 15.99 -31.21
C ILE A 72 -24.93 15.54 -30.49
N THR A 73 -25.52 16.42 -29.69
CA THR A 73 -26.70 16.05 -28.89
C THR A 73 -27.95 15.85 -29.72
N SER A 74 -28.08 16.41 -30.93
CA SER A 74 -29.21 16.13 -31.83
C SER A 74 -29.19 14.72 -32.42
N HIS A 75 -28.02 14.08 -32.44
CA HIS A 75 -27.82 12.71 -32.95
C HIS A 75 -27.47 11.69 -31.86
N LEU A 76 -27.41 12.13 -30.59
CA LEU A 76 -27.00 11.31 -29.47
C LEU A 76 -28.13 10.37 -29.04
N ASP A 77 -27.83 9.07 -29.08
CA ASP A 77 -28.68 8.01 -28.54
C ASP A 77 -28.05 7.47 -27.24
N LEU A 78 -28.82 7.47 -26.15
CA LEU A 78 -28.40 6.99 -24.85
C LEU A 78 -28.76 5.51 -24.59
N GLU A 79 -29.43 4.82 -25.51
CA GLU A 79 -29.80 3.42 -25.32
C GLU A 79 -28.54 2.56 -25.08
N GLY A 80 -28.56 1.78 -24.01
CA GLY A 80 -27.44 0.93 -23.57
C GLY A 80 -26.24 1.64 -22.96
N THR A 81 -26.27 2.99 -22.80
CA THR A 81 -25.17 3.76 -22.17
C THR A 81 -25.21 3.78 -20.65
N MET A 82 -26.26 3.28 -20.03
CA MET A 82 -26.59 3.42 -18.60
C MET A 82 -26.90 4.87 -18.16
N CYS A 83 -26.94 5.82 -19.10
CA CYS A 83 -27.36 7.21 -18.84
C CYS A 83 -28.81 7.41 -19.26
N GLU A 84 -29.58 8.15 -18.47
CA GLU A 84 -30.99 8.45 -18.76
C GLU A 84 -31.21 9.86 -19.32
N LYS A 85 -30.22 10.75 -19.17
CA LYS A 85 -30.37 12.17 -19.50
C LYS A 85 -29.01 12.78 -19.84
N PHE A 86 -29.01 13.79 -20.72
CA PHE A 86 -27.88 14.70 -20.93
C PHE A 86 -28.33 16.16 -20.92
N GLU A 87 -27.40 17.05 -20.64
CA GLU A 87 -27.59 18.51 -20.68
C GLU A 87 -26.33 19.16 -21.27
N THR A 88 -26.52 20.16 -22.13
CA THR A 88 -25.41 21.00 -22.60
C THR A 88 -25.13 22.11 -21.58
N ALA A 89 -23.86 22.36 -21.26
CA ALA A 89 -23.47 23.35 -20.27
C ALA A 89 -22.27 24.20 -20.74
N GLY A 90 -22.27 25.47 -20.29
CA GLY A 90 -21.18 26.40 -20.52
C GLY A 90 -20.79 26.53 -22.00
N PRO A 91 -19.46 26.56 -22.31
CA PRO A 91 -18.97 26.81 -23.67
C PRO A 91 -19.07 25.59 -24.61
N GLY A 92 -19.62 24.45 -24.19
CA GLY A 92 -19.73 23.24 -25.01
C GLY A 92 -19.44 21.94 -24.26
N PHE A 93 -19.58 21.92 -22.94
CA PHE A 93 -19.65 20.65 -22.18
C PHE A 93 -21.00 19.96 -22.42
N ILE A 94 -20.97 18.65 -22.43
CA ILE A 94 -22.17 17.81 -22.39
C ILE A 94 -22.10 16.99 -21.11
N ASN A 95 -23.06 17.20 -20.23
CA ASN A 95 -23.19 16.54 -18.94
C ASN A 95 -24.19 15.40 -19.06
N PHE A 96 -23.89 14.26 -18.42
CA PHE A 96 -24.71 13.04 -18.47
C PHE A 96 -25.11 12.64 -17.05
N PHE A 97 -26.31 12.10 -16.94
CA PHE A 97 -26.90 11.64 -15.69
C PHE A 97 -27.17 10.13 -15.80
N LEU A 98 -26.68 9.37 -14.83
CA LEU A 98 -26.85 7.93 -14.76
C LEU A 98 -28.29 7.56 -14.42
N GLY A 99 -28.80 6.54 -15.12
CA GLY A 99 -30.14 6.01 -14.96
C GLY A 99 -30.24 4.79 -14.04
N SER A 100 -31.47 4.31 -13.86
CA SER A 100 -31.77 3.13 -13.06
C SER A 100 -31.03 1.85 -13.50
N GLU A 101 -30.67 1.74 -14.77
CA GLU A 101 -29.88 0.64 -15.32
C GLU A 101 -28.49 0.56 -14.65
N PHE A 102 -27.80 1.71 -14.48
CA PHE A 102 -26.52 1.77 -13.79
C PHE A 102 -26.63 1.32 -12.33
N TYR A 103 -27.60 1.88 -11.59
CA TYR A 103 -27.76 1.57 -10.17
C TYR A 103 -28.09 0.09 -9.95
N SER A 104 -28.95 -0.47 -10.80
CA SER A 104 -29.28 -1.90 -10.77
C SER A 104 -28.07 -2.78 -11.10
N ALA A 105 -27.28 -2.40 -12.13
CA ALA A 105 -26.09 -3.13 -12.54
C ALA A 105 -25.02 -3.17 -11.41
N VAL A 106 -24.82 -2.07 -10.68
CA VAL A 106 -23.88 -2.01 -9.55
C VAL A 106 -24.29 -2.97 -8.45
N VAL A 107 -25.53 -2.90 -7.96
CA VAL A 107 -26.05 -3.77 -6.89
C VAL A 107 -25.95 -5.25 -7.31
N ASN A 108 -26.39 -5.58 -8.51
CA ASN A 108 -26.28 -6.95 -9.06
C ASN A 108 -24.82 -7.41 -9.15
N SER A 109 -23.91 -6.57 -9.66
CA SER A 109 -22.49 -6.91 -9.79
C SER A 109 -21.84 -7.24 -8.44
N VAL A 110 -22.18 -6.49 -7.39
CA VAL A 110 -21.69 -6.77 -6.04
C VAL A 110 -22.21 -8.11 -5.53
N LEU A 111 -23.50 -8.37 -5.68
CA LEU A 111 -24.14 -9.55 -5.10
C LEU A 111 -23.87 -10.84 -5.91
N GLU A 112 -23.66 -10.75 -7.21
CA GLU A 112 -23.29 -11.89 -8.06
C GLU A 112 -21.81 -12.26 -7.95
N ASN A 113 -20.95 -11.32 -7.54
CA ASN A 113 -19.51 -11.52 -7.43
C ASN A 113 -18.97 -11.07 -6.05
N PRO A 114 -19.52 -11.54 -4.93
CA PRO A 114 -19.26 -10.96 -3.61
C PRO A 114 -17.79 -11.00 -3.19
N GLU A 115 -17.02 -12.04 -3.59
CA GLU A 115 -15.61 -12.19 -3.19
C GLU A 115 -14.66 -11.44 -4.13
N THR A 116 -15.04 -11.33 -5.41
CA THR A 116 -14.18 -10.73 -6.44
C THR A 116 -14.53 -9.29 -6.78
N TYR A 117 -15.64 -8.75 -6.26
CA TYR A 117 -15.99 -7.36 -6.48
C TYR A 117 -14.87 -6.41 -6.02
N GLY A 118 -14.56 -5.43 -6.85
CA GLY A 118 -13.41 -4.53 -6.66
C GLY A 118 -12.10 -5.05 -7.28
N SER A 119 -12.00 -6.32 -7.68
CA SER A 119 -10.82 -6.82 -8.40
C SER A 119 -10.78 -6.32 -9.83
N SER A 120 -9.57 -6.06 -10.33
CA SER A 120 -9.34 -5.69 -11.73
C SER A 120 -8.12 -6.42 -12.30
N ASP A 121 -7.86 -6.24 -13.58
CA ASP A 121 -6.68 -6.71 -14.30
C ASP A 121 -5.69 -5.56 -14.60
N PHE A 122 -5.79 -4.47 -13.85
CA PHE A 122 -4.92 -3.28 -13.99
C PHE A 122 -3.43 -3.66 -13.96
N GLY A 123 -3.05 -4.54 -13.05
CA GLY A 123 -1.68 -5.06 -12.90
C GLY A 123 -1.24 -6.08 -13.94
N LYS A 124 -2.14 -6.60 -14.80
CA LYS A 124 -1.84 -7.55 -15.91
C LYS A 124 -0.99 -8.74 -15.48
N CYS A 125 -1.14 -9.21 -14.25
CA CYS A 125 -0.31 -10.27 -13.63
C CYS A 125 1.19 -9.95 -13.62
N GLU A 126 1.58 -8.68 -13.68
CA GLU A 126 2.98 -8.27 -13.57
C GLU A 126 3.54 -8.72 -12.22
N LYS A 127 4.77 -9.30 -12.24
CA LYS A 127 5.43 -9.78 -11.01
C LYS A 127 6.03 -8.63 -10.24
N VAL A 128 5.47 -8.34 -9.09
CA VAL A 128 5.89 -7.26 -8.20
C VAL A 128 6.39 -7.82 -6.88
N MET A 129 7.50 -7.30 -6.38
CA MET A 129 7.96 -7.56 -5.03
C MET A 129 7.69 -6.34 -4.14
N VAL A 130 7.12 -6.56 -2.97
CA VAL A 130 7.00 -5.56 -1.91
C VAL A 130 7.89 -5.99 -0.74
N GLU A 131 8.94 -5.20 -0.48
CA GLU A 131 9.81 -5.38 0.69
C GLU A 131 9.42 -4.37 1.77
N PHE A 132 9.22 -4.86 2.98
CA PHE A 132 8.81 -4.00 4.08
C PHE A 132 9.23 -4.55 5.45
N VAL A 133 9.37 -3.66 6.43
CA VAL A 133 9.93 -3.87 7.77
C VAL A 133 11.44 -4.05 7.72
N SER A 134 11.96 -5.18 7.27
CA SER A 134 13.39 -5.48 7.04
C SER A 134 14.29 -5.02 8.21
N ALA A 135 13.97 -5.47 9.43
CA ALA A 135 14.67 -5.09 10.63
C ALA A 135 15.86 -6.00 10.94
N ASN A 136 16.88 -5.44 11.62
CA ASN A 136 18.05 -6.20 12.05
C ASN A 136 17.69 -7.21 13.16
N PRO A 137 18.16 -8.46 13.11
CA PRO A 137 17.84 -9.48 14.10
C PRO A 137 18.71 -9.38 15.38
N THR A 138 19.15 -8.17 15.72
CA THR A 138 20.03 -7.90 16.89
C THR A 138 19.25 -7.53 18.15
N GLY A 139 17.93 -7.58 18.10
CA GLY A 139 17.01 -7.28 19.21
C GLY A 139 15.56 -7.29 18.76
N PRO A 140 14.62 -6.99 19.66
CA PRO A 140 13.19 -6.95 19.36
C PRO A 140 12.85 -5.80 18.42
N MET A 141 11.82 -6.00 17.59
CA MET A 141 11.32 -4.95 16.71
C MET A 141 10.69 -3.82 17.52
N HIS A 142 10.96 -2.59 17.13
CA HIS A 142 10.38 -1.41 17.77
C HIS A 142 9.09 -0.96 17.05
N MET A 143 8.34 -0.06 17.67
CA MET A 143 7.05 0.44 17.22
C MET A 143 7.08 1.03 15.79
N GLY A 144 8.20 1.62 15.35
CA GLY A 144 8.34 2.09 13.96
C GLY A 144 8.13 1.00 12.92
N ASN A 145 8.47 -0.26 13.24
CA ASN A 145 8.24 -1.40 12.38
C ASN A 145 6.75 -1.74 12.24
N ALA A 146 5.91 -1.40 13.23
CA ALA A 146 4.46 -1.62 13.15
C ALA A 146 3.82 -0.85 11.99
N ARG A 147 4.17 0.43 11.80
CA ARG A 147 3.64 1.21 10.68
C ARG A 147 4.11 0.64 9.34
N GLY A 148 5.41 0.33 9.22
CA GLY A 148 5.96 -0.27 7.99
C GLY A 148 5.31 -1.61 7.66
N GLY A 149 5.04 -2.43 8.68
CA GLY A 149 4.34 -3.69 8.54
C GLY A 149 2.92 -3.54 8.02
N ALA A 150 2.11 -2.68 8.68
CA ALA A 150 0.73 -2.43 8.26
C ALA A 150 0.65 -1.84 6.84
N LEU A 151 1.50 -0.84 6.56
CA LEU A 151 1.55 -0.17 5.26
C LEU A 151 1.94 -1.15 4.14
N GLY A 152 3.01 -1.93 4.36
CA GLY A 152 3.54 -2.86 3.34
C GLY A 152 2.58 -4.01 3.04
N ASP A 153 2.02 -4.63 4.07
CA ASP A 153 1.08 -5.73 3.89
C ASP A 153 -0.23 -5.27 3.24
N CYS A 154 -0.77 -4.11 3.65
CA CYS A 154 -1.97 -3.54 3.03
C CYS A 154 -1.71 -3.09 1.58
N LEU A 155 -0.53 -2.51 1.28
CA LEU A 155 -0.14 -2.17 -0.09
C LEU A 155 -0.04 -3.42 -0.96
N ALA A 156 0.61 -4.48 -0.47
CA ALA A 156 0.70 -5.75 -1.16
C ALA A 156 -0.69 -6.34 -1.47
N ALA A 157 -1.62 -6.26 -0.51
CA ALA A 157 -3.00 -6.72 -0.70
C ALA A 157 -3.79 -5.89 -1.72
N VAL A 158 -3.58 -4.56 -1.76
CA VAL A 158 -4.16 -3.67 -2.79
C VAL A 158 -3.64 -4.02 -4.18
N LEU A 159 -2.33 -4.27 -4.32
CA LEU A 159 -1.72 -4.69 -5.58
C LEU A 159 -2.26 -6.05 -6.05
N ASP A 160 -2.39 -7.04 -5.13
CA ASP A 160 -3.02 -8.32 -5.45
C ASP A 160 -4.45 -8.12 -5.98
N LYS A 161 -5.25 -7.27 -5.31
CA LYS A 161 -6.63 -6.96 -5.68
C LYS A 161 -6.72 -6.25 -7.04
N ALA A 162 -5.70 -5.44 -7.37
CA ALA A 162 -5.55 -4.76 -8.66
C ALA A 162 -5.01 -5.66 -9.78
N GLY A 163 -4.75 -6.95 -9.52
CA GLY A 163 -4.36 -7.94 -10.54
C GLY A 163 -2.86 -8.06 -10.80
N TYR A 164 -2.00 -7.61 -9.88
CA TYR A 164 -0.58 -7.92 -9.90
C TYR A 164 -0.30 -9.31 -9.29
N ASN A 165 0.83 -9.92 -9.66
CA ASN A 165 1.37 -11.11 -9.01
C ASN A 165 2.38 -10.66 -7.95
N VAL A 166 1.93 -10.53 -6.71
CA VAL A 166 2.68 -9.88 -5.62
C VAL A 166 3.44 -10.90 -4.79
N TRP A 167 4.68 -10.55 -4.47
CA TRP A 167 5.57 -11.26 -3.56
C TRP A 167 5.94 -10.36 -2.38
N ARG A 168 5.77 -10.85 -1.16
CA ARG A 168 6.10 -10.17 0.10
C ARG A 168 7.42 -10.68 0.61
N GLU A 169 8.38 -9.79 0.83
CA GLU A 169 9.72 -10.18 1.30
C GLU A 169 10.15 -9.38 2.53
N PHE A 170 10.77 -10.08 3.46
CA PHE A 170 11.47 -9.51 4.61
C PHE A 170 12.96 -9.75 4.44
N TYR A 171 13.78 -8.69 4.44
CA TYR A 171 15.23 -8.80 4.41
C TYR A 171 15.78 -8.86 5.83
N VAL A 172 16.50 -9.94 6.12
CA VAL A 172 17.17 -10.17 7.41
C VAL A 172 18.64 -9.85 7.25
N ASN A 173 19.11 -8.79 7.91
CA ASN A 173 20.52 -8.44 7.94
C ASN A 173 21.22 -9.30 9.01
N ASP A 174 21.55 -10.54 8.65
CA ASP A 174 22.22 -11.54 9.49
C ASP A 174 23.74 -11.60 9.26
N ALA A 175 24.34 -10.56 8.68
CA ALA A 175 25.76 -10.49 8.36
C ALA A 175 26.35 -9.10 8.68
N GLY A 176 27.67 -9.00 8.57
CA GLY A 176 28.39 -7.73 8.66
C GLY A 176 28.52 -7.15 10.08
N ASN A 177 28.76 -5.84 10.14
CA ASN A 177 29.18 -5.16 11.37
C ASN A 177 28.15 -5.19 12.51
N GLN A 178 26.84 -5.25 12.20
CA GLN A 178 25.77 -5.31 13.20
C GLN A 178 25.83 -6.64 13.96
N ILE A 179 26.08 -7.74 13.27
CA ILE A 179 26.20 -9.07 13.87
C ILE A 179 27.49 -9.18 14.69
N GLU A 180 28.60 -8.56 14.23
CA GLU A 180 29.84 -8.51 15.02
C GLU A 180 29.61 -7.74 16.34
N LYS A 181 28.96 -6.59 16.31
CA LYS A 181 28.60 -5.83 17.53
C LYS A 181 27.65 -6.61 18.46
N PHE A 182 26.70 -7.34 17.86
CA PHE A 182 25.80 -8.22 18.61
C PHE A 182 26.61 -9.33 19.32
N GLY A 183 27.54 -9.97 18.61
CA GLY A 183 28.44 -10.97 19.19
C GLY A 183 29.31 -10.42 20.32
N CYS A 184 29.89 -9.23 20.16
CA CYS A 184 30.67 -8.56 21.22
C CYS A 184 29.81 -8.25 22.44
N SER A 185 28.56 -7.85 22.24
CA SER A 185 27.62 -7.54 23.33
C SER A 185 27.24 -8.80 24.12
N LEU A 186 26.94 -9.89 23.42
CA LEU A 186 26.65 -11.20 24.03
C LEU A 186 27.86 -11.74 24.78
N GLU A 187 29.05 -11.66 24.18
CA GLU A 187 30.33 -12.08 24.80
C GLU A 187 30.57 -11.35 26.11
N ALA A 188 30.43 -10.04 26.12
CA ALA A 188 30.64 -9.24 27.31
C ALA A 188 29.65 -9.65 28.43
N ARG A 189 28.36 -9.80 28.13
CA ARG A 189 27.34 -10.22 29.11
C ARG A 189 27.59 -11.64 29.61
N TYR A 190 27.92 -12.58 28.73
CA TYR A 190 28.25 -13.95 29.12
C TYR A 190 29.47 -13.98 30.05
N LEU A 191 30.55 -13.29 29.72
CA LEU A 191 31.74 -13.24 30.57
C LEU A 191 31.47 -12.54 31.91
N GLN A 192 30.63 -11.52 31.98
CA GLN A 192 30.23 -10.86 33.22
C GLN A 192 29.54 -11.81 34.21
N ILE A 193 28.84 -12.83 33.73
CA ILE A 193 28.21 -13.85 34.59
C ILE A 193 29.27 -14.61 35.42
N PHE A 194 30.43 -14.92 34.83
CA PHE A 194 31.48 -15.74 35.45
C PHE A 194 32.64 -14.96 36.03
N LYS A 195 32.92 -13.74 35.50
CA LYS A 195 34.08 -12.92 35.88
C LYS A 195 33.70 -11.59 36.53
N GLY A 196 32.40 -11.26 36.59
CA GLY A 196 31.90 -10.04 37.21
C GLY A 196 32.32 -8.76 36.49
N ASP A 197 32.46 -7.68 37.25
CA ASP A 197 32.69 -6.32 36.74
C ASP A 197 34.10 -6.09 36.14
N GLU A 198 34.95 -7.11 36.16
CA GLU A 198 36.25 -7.04 35.47
C GLU A 198 36.09 -6.95 33.95
N ILE A 199 34.93 -7.38 33.43
CA ILE A 199 34.60 -7.36 31.99
C ILE A 199 33.94 -6.04 31.62
N VAL A 200 34.67 -5.21 30.89
CA VAL A 200 34.17 -3.94 30.37
C VAL A 200 33.22 -4.19 29.21
N PHE A 201 31.99 -3.67 29.29
CA PHE A 201 31.02 -3.74 28.22
C PHE A 201 31.40 -2.78 27.08
N PRO A 202 31.32 -3.19 25.77
CA PRO A 202 31.63 -2.32 24.64
C PRO A 202 30.78 -1.04 24.62
N GLU A 203 31.40 0.13 24.42
CA GLU A 203 30.71 1.43 24.39
C GLU A 203 29.61 1.49 23.31
N ASP A 204 29.86 0.89 22.16
CA ASP A 204 28.95 0.85 21.03
C ASP A 204 28.13 -0.45 20.94
N GLY A 205 28.11 -1.24 22.04
CA GLY A 205 27.38 -2.51 22.15
C GLY A 205 25.88 -2.32 22.41
N TYR A 206 25.13 -3.38 22.13
CA TYR A 206 23.69 -3.45 22.40
C TYR A 206 23.43 -3.66 23.89
N GLN A 207 22.87 -2.66 24.58
CA GLN A 207 22.70 -2.67 26.04
C GLN A 207 21.32 -3.19 26.49
N GLY A 208 20.51 -3.72 25.59
CA GLY A 208 19.16 -4.22 25.91
C GLY A 208 19.18 -5.36 26.93
N ALA A 209 18.08 -5.54 27.69
CA ALA A 209 17.95 -6.66 28.61
C ALA A 209 17.89 -8.01 27.89
N ASP A 210 17.39 -8.02 26.66
CA ASP A 210 17.37 -9.15 25.75
C ASP A 210 18.78 -9.74 25.55
N ILE A 211 19.82 -8.90 25.45
CA ILE A 211 21.21 -9.36 25.35
C ILE A 211 21.64 -10.09 26.62
N THR A 212 21.26 -9.55 27.79
CA THR A 212 21.56 -10.17 29.09
C THR A 212 20.81 -11.47 29.26
N GLU A 213 19.53 -11.51 28.89
CA GLU A 213 18.67 -12.69 28.94
C GLU A 213 19.21 -13.82 28.04
N LEU A 214 19.61 -13.51 26.80
CA LEU A 214 20.18 -14.49 25.88
C LEU A 214 21.55 -15.04 26.37
N ALA A 215 22.40 -14.17 26.94
CA ALA A 215 23.68 -14.59 27.52
C ALA A 215 23.47 -15.47 28.76
N GLN A 216 22.51 -15.13 29.63
CA GLN A 216 22.13 -15.92 30.80
C GLN A 216 21.56 -17.28 30.38
N GLU A 217 20.66 -17.30 29.42
CA GLU A 217 20.07 -18.56 28.91
C GLU A 217 21.15 -19.50 28.34
N TYR A 218 22.12 -18.95 27.61
CA TYR A 218 23.25 -19.76 27.15
C TYR A 218 24.06 -20.32 28.32
N ALA A 219 24.36 -19.49 29.33
CA ALA A 219 25.09 -19.91 30.51
C ALA A 219 24.34 -20.97 31.33
N ASP A 220 23.02 -20.85 31.47
CA ASP A 220 22.18 -21.82 32.17
C ASP A 220 22.20 -23.22 31.51
N ILE A 221 22.29 -23.26 30.17
CA ILE A 221 22.32 -24.51 29.40
C ILE A 221 23.72 -25.11 29.32
N ASN A 222 24.75 -24.28 29.07
CA ASN A 222 26.09 -24.72 28.70
C ASN A 222 27.18 -24.41 29.75
N GLY A 223 26.78 -23.77 30.88
CA GLY A 223 27.70 -23.39 31.95
C GLY A 223 28.81 -22.43 31.47
N ASP A 224 30.03 -22.63 31.99
CA ASP A 224 31.19 -21.83 31.73
C ASP A 224 32.01 -22.32 30.50
N SER A 225 31.42 -23.13 29.64
CA SER A 225 32.09 -23.83 28.50
C SER A 225 32.84 -22.89 27.56
N LEU A 226 32.40 -21.61 27.45
CA LEU A 226 33.04 -20.64 26.57
C LEU A 226 33.98 -19.65 27.31
N VAL A 227 34.18 -19.80 28.62
CA VAL A 227 35.01 -18.84 29.39
C VAL A 227 36.46 -18.85 28.95
N ASN A 228 37.01 -20.03 28.62
CA ASN A 228 38.42 -20.27 28.32
C ASN A 228 38.72 -20.46 26.82
N VAL A 229 37.72 -20.30 25.92
CA VAL A 229 37.95 -20.39 24.46
C VAL A 229 38.36 -19.02 23.89
N SER A 230 38.79 -18.99 22.61
CA SER A 230 39.11 -17.74 21.94
C SER A 230 37.86 -16.81 21.85
N ALA A 231 38.08 -15.49 21.76
CA ALA A 231 37.00 -14.51 21.59
C ALA A 231 36.20 -14.77 20.30
N GLU A 232 36.84 -15.17 19.23
CA GLU A 232 36.20 -15.49 17.95
C GLU A 232 35.25 -16.68 18.09
N GLU A 233 35.73 -17.77 18.68
CA GLU A 233 34.93 -18.98 18.93
C GLU A 233 33.75 -18.70 19.87
N ARG A 234 33.97 -17.93 20.93
CA ARG A 234 32.94 -17.53 21.89
C ARG A 234 31.86 -16.69 21.23
N LYS A 235 32.24 -15.62 20.51
CA LYS A 235 31.29 -14.78 19.79
C LYS A 235 30.48 -15.58 18.79
N LYS A 236 31.14 -16.43 18.02
CA LYS A 236 30.46 -17.29 17.04
C LYS A 236 29.43 -18.21 17.72
N ALA A 237 29.79 -18.90 18.78
CA ALA A 237 28.89 -19.81 19.50
C ALA A 237 27.68 -19.07 20.09
N LEU A 238 27.89 -17.88 20.67
CA LEU A 238 26.83 -17.06 21.24
C LEU A 238 25.90 -16.50 20.16
N VAL A 239 26.45 -16.06 19.03
CA VAL A 239 25.63 -15.58 17.89
C VAL A 239 24.84 -16.74 17.27
N ASP A 240 25.45 -17.90 17.04
CA ASP A 240 24.79 -19.09 16.50
C ASP A 240 23.63 -19.56 17.40
N PHE A 241 23.70 -19.31 18.71
CA PHE A 241 22.63 -19.59 19.65
C PHE A 241 21.53 -18.52 19.67
N ALA A 242 21.91 -17.23 19.69
CA ALA A 242 20.99 -16.13 19.95
C ALA A 242 20.25 -15.66 18.68
N LEU A 243 20.94 -15.65 17.53
CA LEU A 243 20.39 -15.11 16.29
C LEU A 243 19.12 -15.84 15.81
N PRO A 244 19.07 -17.19 15.77
CA PRO A 244 17.86 -17.92 15.41
C PRO A 244 16.67 -17.62 16.34
N LYS A 245 16.94 -17.36 17.63
CA LYS A 245 15.90 -17.02 18.61
C LYS A 245 15.28 -15.65 18.33
N ASN A 246 16.14 -14.64 18.04
CA ASN A 246 15.68 -13.32 17.65
C ASN A 246 14.86 -13.38 16.35
N ILE A 247 15.32 -14.11 15.34
CA ILE A 247 14.58 -14.28 14.08
C ILE A 247 13.22 -14.94 14.33
N SER A 248 13.18 -16.00 15.11
CA SER A 248 11.94 -16.68 15.47
C SER A 248 10.97 -15.75 16.22
N LYS A 249 11.49 -14.88 17.10
CA LYS A 249 10.70 -13.87 17.79
C LYS A 249 10.12 -12.85 16.81
N MET A 250 10.93 -12.33 15.88
CA MET A 250 10.47 -11.42 14.83
C MET A 250 9.35 -12.05 13.98
N GLN A 251 9.53 -13.32 13.58
CA GLN A 251 8.50 -14.07 12.85
C GLN A 251 7.21 -14.21 13.64
N SER A 252 7.33 -14.55 14.94
CA SER A 252 6.18 -14.63 15.85
C SER A 252 5.46 -13.30 16.01
N ASP A 253 6.20 -12.19 16.14
CA ASP A 253 5.61 -10.86 16.29
C ASP A 253 4.92 -10.41 15.00
N MET A 254 5.47 -10.71 13.81
CA MET A 254 4.80 -10.48 12.53
C MET A 254 3.53 -11.33 12.39
N ALA A 255 3.58 -12.60 12.77
CA ALA A 255 2.40 -13.47 12.75
C ALA A 255 1.29 -12.96 13.69
N LYS A 256 1.63 -12.49 14.91
CA LYS A 256 0.68 -11.85 15.82
C LYS A 256 0.07 -10.57 15.23
N TYR A 257 0.81 -9.88 14.38
CA TYR A 257 0.35 -8.70 13.68
C TYR A 257 -0.47 -9.02 12.41
N ASN A 258 -0.78 -10.30 12.17
CA ASN A 258 -1.46 -10.81 10.97
C ASN A 258 -0.69 -10.47 9.68
N ILE A 259 0.64 -10.54 9.72
CA ILE A 259 1.51 -10.32 8.57
C ILE A 259 2.25 -11.60 8.24
N THR A 260 2.23 -11.99 6.97
CA THR A 260 2.96 -13.13 6.43
C THR A 260 3.84 -12.70 5.26
N TYR A 261 4.98 -13.36 5.11
CA TYR A 261 5.92 -13.14 4.03
C TYR A 261 6.07 -14.40 3.19
N ASP A 262 6.25 -14.22 1.88
CA ASP A 262 6.57 -15.32 0.96
C ASP A 262 8.01 -15.77 1.17
N LYS A 263 8.91 -14.84 1.54
CA LYS A 263 10.31 -15.15 1.86
C LYS A 263 10.86 -14.25 2.96
N TRP A 264 11.58 -14.86 3.89
CA TRP A 264 12.58 -14.24 4.74
C TRP A 264 13.94 -14.41 4.07
N PHE A 265 14.47 -13.34 3.47
CA PHE A 265 15.71 -13.35 2.73
C PHE A 265 16.88 -13.00 3.65
N PHE A 266 17.93 -13.83 3.68
CA PHE A 266 19.08 -13.64 4.55
C PHE A 266 20.26 -13.02 3.79
N GLU A 267 20.83 -11.91 4.31
CA GLU A 267 22.01 -11.26 3.71
C GLU A 267 23.18 -12.22 3.56
N SER A 268 23.35 -13.14 4.51
CA SER A 268 24.39 -14.16 4.47
C SER A 268 24.34 -15.06 3.22
N GLU A 269 23.15 -15.21 2.58
CA GLU A 269 23.02 -15.93 1.31
C GLU A 269 23.80 -15.23 0.18
N LEU A 270 23.81 -13.87 0.15
CA LEU A 270 24.54 -13.09 -0.86
C LEU A 270 26.04 -13.23 -0.70
N HIS A 271 26.51 -13.23 0.55
CA HIS A 271 27.95 -13.42 0.84
C HIS A 271 28.42 -14.84 0.50
N LYS A 272 27.67 -15.86 0.91
CA LYS A 272 27.99 -17.28 0.66
C LYS A 272 27.97 -17.63 -0.83
N SER A 273 27.05 -17.05 -1.59
CA SER A 273 26.95 -17.28 -3.04
C SER A 273 27.98 -16.48 -3.86
N GLY A 274 28.71 -15.55 -3.25
CA GLY A 274 29.62 -14.65 -3.95
C GLY A 274 28.94 -13.53 -4.73
N ALA A 275 27.62 -13.32 -4.55
CA ALA A 275 26.86 -12.30 -5.27
C ALA A 275 27.36 -10.88 -5.00
N VAL A 276 27.80 -10.60 -3.76
CA VAL A 276 28.38 -9.29 -3.39
C VAL A 276 29.67 -9.02 -4.17
N LYS A 277 30.55 -10.01 -4.29
CA LYS A 277 31.77 -9.90 -5.07
C LYS A 277 31.47 -9.73 -6.57
N ALA A 278 30.52 -10.48 -7.11
CA ALA A 278 30.14 -10.42 -8.52
C ALA A 278 29.64 -9.03 -8.93
N VAL A 279 28.97 -8.27 -8.04
CA VAL A 279 28.58 -6.89 -8.29
C VAL A 279 29.81 -5.99 -8.46
N VAL A 280 30.81 -6.11 -7.59
CA VAL A 280 32.06 -5.33 -7.68
C VAL A 280 32.79 -5.65 -8.98
N ASP A 281 32.91 -6.96 -9.32
CA ASP A 281 33.52 -7.41 -10.56
C ASP A 281 32.82 -6.82 -11.79
N THR A 282 31.47 -6.88 -11.82
CA THR A 282 30.64 -6.30 -12.90
C THR A 282 30.86 -4.79 -13.07
N LEU A 283 30.86 -4.03 -11.98
CA LEU A 283 31.11 -2.59 -12.03
C LEU A 283 32.53 -2.27 -12.48
N THR A 284 33.52 -3.10 -12.10
CA THR A 284 34.92 -2.95 -12.48
C THR A 284 35.11 -3.24 -13.96
N GLU A 285 34.54 -4.31 -14.49
CA GLU A 285 34.58 -4.66 -15.91
C GLU A 285 33.97 -3.53 -16.79
N LYS A 286 32.94 -2.83 -16.28
CA LYS A 286 32.35 -1.66 -16.95
C LYS A 286 33.15 -0.37 -16.78
N GLY A 287 34.29 -0.39 -16.07
CA GLY A 287 35.14 0.78 -15.82
C GLY A 287 34.52 1.80 -14.86
N LEU A 288 33.51 1.38 -14.06
CA LEU A 288 32.78 2.22 -13.12
C LEU A 288 33.33 2.18 -11.69
N THR A 289 34.53 1.62 -11.51
CA THR A 289 35.25 1.61 -10.23
C THR A 289 36.63 2.26 -10.36
N TYR A 290 37.22 2.60 -9.21
CA TYR A 290 38.61 3.01 -9.07
C TYR A 290 39.10 2.68 -7.67
N GLU A 291 40.42 2.59 -7.50
CA GLU A 291 41.04 2.39 -6.19
C GLU A 291 41.55 3.72 -5.63
N GLN A 292 41.26 3.98 -4.37
CA GLN A 292 41.82 5.12 -3.63
C GLN A 292 41.94 4.75 -2.14
N ASP A 293 43.11 5.06 -1.55
CA ASP A 293 43.43 4.83 -0.14
C ASP A 293 43.24 3.37 0.32
N GLY A 294 43.48 2.42 -0.61
CA GLY A 294 43.32 0.98 -0.39
C GLY A 294 41.84 0.51 -0.36
N ALA A 295 40.89 1.35 -0.78
CA ALA A 295 39.48 1.03 -0.91
C ALA A 295 39.07 1.03 -2.39
N VAL A 296 38.03 0.23 -2.73
CA VAL A 296 37.42 0.24 -4.06
C VAL A 296 36.20 1.15 -4.04
N TRP A 297 36.21 2.14 -4.92
CA TRP A 297 35.17 3.16 -5.04
C TRP A 297 34.34 2.96 -6.31
N TYR A 298 33.04 3.28 -6.22
CA TYR A 298 32.11 3.31 -7.34
C TYR A 298 31.91 4.75 -7.81
N LYS A 299 32.01 4.97 -9.12
CA LYS A 299 31.84 6.27 -9.80
C LYS A 299 30.36 6.71 -9.82
N ASN A 300 29.72 6.73 -8.68
CA ASN A 300 28.30 7.04 -8.54
C ASN A 300 27.98 8.44 -9.06
N LYS A 301 28.83 9.45 -8.78
CA LYS A 301 28.67 10.81 -9.27
C LYS A 301 28.59 10.85 -10.80
N GLN A 302 29.48 10.12 -11.49
CA GLN A 302 29.46 10.04 -12.94
C GLN A 302 28.16 9.44 -13.46
N VAL A 303 27.78 8.27 -12.96
CA VAL A 303 26.58 7.53 -13.40
C VAL A 303 25.32 8.38 -13.20
N LEU A 304 25.14 8.99 -12.03
CA LEU A 304 24.00 9.83 -11.74
C LEU A 304 23.98 11.11 -12.58
N THR A 305 25.13 11.73 -12.81
CA THR A 305 25.24 12.90 -13.68
C THR A 305 24.75 12.56 -15.09
N GLU A 306 25.26 11.46 -15.66
CA GLU A 306 24.87 11.02 -17.01
C GLU A 306 23.37 10.69 -17.10
N LYS A 307 22.81 10.01 -16.08
CA LYS A 307 21.37 9.71 -16.00
C LYS A 307 20.52 10.98 -15.97
N LEU A 308 20.86 11.94 -15.11
CA LEU A 308 20.09 13.18 -14.94
C LEU A 308 20.17 14.07 -16.18
N LEU A 309 21.32 14.15 -16.86
CA LEU A 309 21.45 14.84 -18.14
C LEU A 309 20.58 14.21 -19.23
N LYS A 310 20.54 12.88 -19.33
CA LYS A 310 19.64 12.16 -20.25
C LYS A 310 18.15 12.45 -19.96
N GLN A 311 17.80 12.67 -18.69
CA GLN A 311 16.46 13.08 -18.27
C GLN A 311 16.17 14.58 -18.49
N GLY A 312 17.07 15.33 -19.12
CA GLY A 312 16.91 16.76 -19.44
C GLY A 312 17.13 17.70 -18.26
N LYS A 313 17.74 17.22 -17.15
CA LYS A 313 18.11 18.10 -16.03
C LYS A 313 19.30 18.97 -16.39
N THR A 314 19.32 20.21 -15.89
CA THR A 314 20.43 21.14 -16.14
C THR A 314 21.66 20.82 -15.28
N GLN A 315 22.87 21.15 -15.75
CA GLN A 315 24.09 20.98 -14.98
C GLN A 315 24.00 21.70 -13.62
N LYS A 316 23.46 22.91 -13.58
CA LYS A 316 23.25 23.68 -12.34
C LYS A 316 22.38 22.93 -11.32
N TYR A 317 21.35 22.23 -11.79
CA TYR A 317 20.53 21.37 -10.90
C TYR A 317 21.35 20.22 -10.33
N ILE A 318 22.18 19.57 -11.18
CA ILE A 318 23.00 18.43 -10.78
C ILE A 318 24.09 18.85 -9.78
N ASP A 319 24.72 20.01 -10.00
CA ASP A 319 25.74 20.54 -9.10
C ASP A 319 25.18 20.82 -7.69
N ASN A 320 23.91 21.26 -7.60
CA ASN A 320 23.23 21.48 -6.31
C ASN A 320 22.92 20.19 -5.54
N LEU A 321 22.96 19.01 -6.18
CA LEU A 321 22.74 17.71 -5.52
C LEU A 321 23.97 17.21 -4.76
N GLU A 322 25.13 17.85 -4.92
CA GLU A 322 26.40 17.48 -4.27
C GLU A 322 26.71 15.97 -4.36
N LEU A 323 26.50 15.40 -5.56
CA LEU A 323 26.69 13.97 -5.79
C LEU A 323 28.13 13.53 -5.46
N LYS A 324 28.25 12.37 -4.81
CA LYS A 324 29.53 11.79 -4.36
C LYS A 324 29.64 10.36 -4.86
N ASP A 325 30.90 9.90 -4.95
CA ASP A 325 31.21 8.50 -5.19
C ASP A 325 31.06 7.70 -3.91
N ASP A 326 30.87 6.39 -4.03
CA ASP A 326 30.60 5.48 -2.93
C ASP A 326 31.68 4.40 -2.80
N VAL A 327 32.02 4.07 -1.56
CA VAL A 327 32.93 2.95 -1.29
C VAL A 327 32.17 1.64 -1.43
N LEU A 328 32.69 0.73 -2.26
CA LEU A 328 32.18 -0.64 -2.38
C LEU A 328 32.93 -1.59 -1.44
N ILE A 329 34.27 -1.56 -1.48
CA ILE A 329 35.13 -2.38 -0.62
C ILE A 329 36.00 -1.44 0.22
N ARG A 330 35.94 -1.62 1.52
CA ARG A 330 36.76 -0.86 2.46
C ARG A 330 38.22 -1.31 2.39
N LYS A 331 39.16 -0.51 2.89
CA LYS A 331 40.59 -0.81 2.96
C LYS A 331 40.96 -2.11 3.74
N ASN A 332 40.03 -2.59 4.58
CA ASN A 332 40.20 -3.89 5.26
C ASN A 332 39.67 -5.08 4.43
N GLY A 333 39.30 -4.86 3.17
CA GLY A 333 38.78 -5.89 2.27
C GLY A 333 37.29 -6.22 2.43
N ASN A 334 36.60 -5.64 3.40
CA ASN A 334 35.19 -5.92 3.64
C ASN A 334 34.29 -5.06 2.74
N PRO A 335 33.22 -5.62 2.16
CA PRO A 335 32.22 -4.85 1.43
C PRO A 335 31.47 -3.88 2.36
N THR A 336 30.92 -2.84 1.74
CA THR A 336 30.02 -1.92 2.44
C THR A 336 28.59 -2.43 2.38
N TYR A 337 27.70 -1.86 3.19
CA TYR A 337 26.25 -2.12 3.11
C TYR A 337 25.70 -1.80 1.72
N PHE A 338 26.18 -0.71 1.10
CA PHE A 338 25.74 -0.34 -0.25
C PHE A 338 26.03 -1.42 -1.30
N THR A 339 27.17 -2.14 -1.18
CA THR A 339 27.51 -3.24 -2.08
C THR A 339 26.59 -4.43 -1.88
N ALA A 340 26.27 -4.77 -0.63
CA ALA A 340 25.32 -5.83 -0.32
C ALA A 340 23.92 -5.47 -0.82
N ASP A 341 23.48 -4.21 -0.65
CA ASP A 341 22.20 -3.72 -1.15
C ASP A 341 22.10 -3.80 -2.68
N ILE A 342 23.17 -3.45 -3.41
CA ILE A 342 23.22 -3.61 -4.88
C ILE A 342 23.04 -5.09 -5.25
N ALA A 343 23.75 -5.99 -4.56
CA ALA A 343 23.67 -7.42 -4.82
C ALA A 343 22.26 -7.97 -4.51
N TYR A 344 21.63 -7.48 -3.48
CA TYR A 344 20.27 -7.88 -3.12
C TYR A 344 19.24 -7.40 -4.15
N HIS A 345 19.28 -6.13 -4.54
CA HIS A 345 18.35 -5.63 -5.57
C HIS A 345 18.57 -6.30 -6.92
N LYS A 346 19.86 -6.58 -7.28
CA LYS A 346 20.16 -7.42 -8.44
C LYS A 346 19.50 -8.80 -8.33
N ASN A 347 19.59 -9.45 -7.16
CA ASN A 347 18.95 -10.75 -6.92
C ASN A 347 17.43 -10.70 -7.10
N LYS A 348 16.77 -9.62 -6.66
CA LYS A 348 15.32 -9.42 -6.89
C LYS A 348 14.99 -9.42 -8.39
N PHE A 349 15.70 -8.63 -9.21
CA PHE A 349 15.51 -8.61 -10.66
C PHE A 349 15.85 -9.95 -11.32
N ASP A 350 16.93 -10.64 -10.90
CA ASP A 350 17.31 -11.97 -11.41
C ASP A 350 16.23 -13.03 -11.16
N ARG A 351 15.46 -12.91 -10.09
CA ARG A 351 14.29 -13.75 -9.78
C ARG A 351 13.07 -13.45 -10.66
N GLY A 352 13.19 -12.47 -11.56
CA GLY A 352 12.20 -12.14 -12.56
C GLY A 352 11.10 -11.19 -12.08
N PHE A 353 11.32 -10.44 -11.01
CA PHE A 353 10.44 -9.33 -10.63
C PHE A 353 10.67 -8.16 -11.57
N THR A 354 9.60 -7.62 -12.13
CA THR A 354 9.65 -6.53 -13.10
C THR A 354 9.49 -5.16 -12.45
N THR A 355 8.91 -5.13 -11.25
CA THR A 355 8.75 -3.94 -10.42
C THR A 355 9.08 -4.29 -8.98
N LEU A 356 9.94 -3.49 -8.36
CA LEU A 356 10.31 -3.60 -6.96
C LEU A 356 9.71 -2.41 -6.21
N ILE A 357 9.13 -2.67 -5.04
CA ILE A 357 8.56 -1.65 -4.16
C ILE A 357 9.13 -1.89 -2.77
N ASP A 358 9.99 -0.95 -2.32
CA ASP A 358 10.62 -1.03 -1.02
C ASP A 358 10.07 0.06 -0.11
N ILE A 359 9.72 -0.28 1.14
CA ILE A 359 9.25 0.67 2.14
C ILE A 359 10.40 0.99 3.09
N TRP A 360 10.94 2.21 2.95
CA TRP A 360 12.08 2.66 3.74
C TRP A 360 11.71 3.79 4.69
N GLY A 361 12.47 3.95 5.77
CA GLY A 361 12.41 5.14 6.61
C GLY A 361 12.82 6.40 5.83
N ALA A 362 12.24 7.54 6.18
CA ALA A 362 12.50 8.81 5.50
C ALA A 362 13.95 9.29 5.59
N ASP A 363 14.72 8.79 6.55
CA ASP A 363 16.16 9.00 6.71
C ASP A 363 16.98 8.39 5.57
N HIS A 364 16.43 7.42 4.83
CA HIS A 364 17.04 6.81 3.65
C HIS A 364 16.80 7.57 2.33
N HIS A 365 16.18 8.76 2.34
CA HIS A 365 15.90 9.54 1.13
C HIS A 365 17.12 9.69 0.19
N GLY A 366 18.30 9.99 0.72
CA GLY A 366 19.52 10.13 -0.06
C GLY A 366 20.03 8.83 -0.70
N HIS A 367 19.57 7.67 -0.20
CA HIS A 367 19.98 6.36 -0.71
C HIS A 367 19.21 5.95 -1.98
N VAL A 368 17.98 6.44 -2.16
CA VAL A 368 17.08 6.07 -3.28
C VAL A 368 17.73 6.30 -4.63
N MET A 369 18.23 7.52 -4.88
CA MET A 369 18.82 7.89 -6.17
C MET A 369 20.09 7.08 -6.44
N ARG A 370 20.91 6.84 -5.41
CA ARG A 370 22.14 6.06 -5.49
C ARG A 370 21.85 4.60 -5.88
N MET A 371 20.83 4.00 -5.28
CA MET A 371 20.44 2.61 -5.59
C MET A 371 19.89 2.49 -7.00
N LYS A 372 19.01 3.40 -7.43
CA LYS A 372 18.51 3.43 -8.82
C LYS A 372 19.64 3.58 -9.84
N GLY A 373 20.62 4.47 -9.58
CA GLY A 373 21.79 4.61 -10.43
C GLY A 373 22.66 3.37 -10.47
N ALA A 374 22.83 2.68 -9.33
CA ALA A 374 23.59 1.45 -9.29
C ALA A 374 22.90 0.31 -10.08
N MET A 375 21.56 0.23 -10.04
CA MET A 375 20.82 -0.73 -10.88
C MET A 375 21.03 -0.48 -12.37
N ASP A 376 20.93 0.79 -12.81
CA ASP A 376 21.24 1.16 -14.21
C ASP A 376 22.68 0.78 -14.59
N ALA A 377 23.64 1.04 -13.70
CA ALA A 377 25.05 0.74 -13.92
C ALA A 377 25.31 -0.73 -14.16
N ILE A 378 24.64 -1.63 -13.43
CA ILE A 378 24.79 -3.09 -13.61
C ILE A 378 23.90 -3.68 -14.70
N GLY A 379 23.00 -2.87 -15.31
CA GLY A 379 22.26 -3.25 -16.52
C GLY A 379 20.77 -3.54 -16.29
N TYR A 380 20.21 -3.14 -15.16
CA TYR A 380 18.77 -3.18 -14.89
C TYR A 380 18.16 -1.80 -15.05
N ASP A 381 16.84 -1.73 -15.17
CA ASP A 381 16.10 -0.46 -15.18
C ASP A 381 15.89 0.01 -13.73
N GLY A 382 16.70 0.96 -13.28
CA GLY A 382 16.60 1.53 -11.93
C GLY A 382 15.27 2.26 -11.66
N ASP A 383 14.52 2.65 -12.69
CA ASP A 383 13.20 3.28 -12.51
C ASP A 383 12.11 2.26 -12.16
N LYS A 384 12.40 0.96 -12.32
CA LYS A 384 11.56 -0.15 -11.82
C LYS A 384 11.73 -0.42 -10.32
N LEU A 385 12.70 0.19 -9.66
CA LEU A 385 12.81 0.24 -8.20
C LEU A 385 12.03 1.47 -7.69
N ASN A 386 10.89 1.22 -7.05
CA ASN A 386 10.07 2.22 -6.41
C ASN A 386 10.30 2.20 -4.90
N VAL A 387 10.51 3.36 -4.31
CA VAL A 387 10.73 3.46 -2.87
C VAL A 387 9.65 4.32 -2.25
N VAL A 388 8.89 3.73 -1.35
CA VAL A 388 7.91 4.43 -0.51
C VAL A 388 8.61 4.88 0.77
N LEU A 389 8.82 6.19 0.90
CA LEU A 389 9.47 6.77 2.07
C LEU A 389 8.45 6.99 3.19
N MET A 390 8.67 6.32 4.32
CA MET A 390 7.77 6.38 5.47
C MET A 390 8.31 7.30 6.55
N GLN A 391 7.51 8.27 6.96
CA GLN A 391 7.82 9.19 8.06
C GLN A 391 7.64 8.54 9.44
N LEU A 392 8.30 9.14 10.42
CA LEU A 392 8.28 8.69 11.81
C LEU A 392 6.88 8.74 12.41
N VAL A 393 6.64 7.82 13.35
CA VAL A 393 5.43 7.76 14.18
C VAL A 393 5.78 8.16 15.60
N LYS A 394 4.93 8.99 16.19
CA LYS A 394 4.97 9.29 17.63
C LYS A 394 3.77 8.60 18.30
N LEU A 395 4.01 7.98 19.44
CA LEU A 395 2.92 7.49 20.27
C LEU A 395 2.42 8.60 21.18
N VAL A 396 1.09 8.72 21.26
CA VAL A 396 0.41 9.68 22.14
C VAL A 396 -0.53 8.91 23.07
N LYS A 397 -0.56 9.28 24.34
CA LYS A 397 -1.50 8.77 25.35
C LYS A 397 -1.92 9.91 26.28
N ASN A 398 -3.20 10.11 26.50
CA ASN A 398 -3.76 11.25 27.23
C ASN A 398 -3.25 12.62 26.72
N GLY A 399 -3.06 12.75 25.39
CA GLY A 399 -2.56 13.96 24.75
C GLY A 399 -1.04 14.20 24.92
N GLU A 400 -0.30 13.31 25.57
CA GLU A 400 1.14 13.43 25.77
C GLU A 400 1.94 12.40 24.98
N ILE A 401 3.15 12.79 24.52
CA ILE A 401 4.04 11.86 23.78
C ILE A 401 4.60 10.82 24.73
N VAL A 402 4.38 9.55 24.39
CA VAL A 402 4.92 8.40 25.11
C VAL A 402 6.16 7.89 24.41
N ARG A 403 7.31 7.89 25.10
CA ARG A 403 8.60 7.41 24.55
C ARG A 403 9.00 6.04 25.09
N MET A 404 8.45 5.65 26.24
CA MET A 404 8.81 4.43 26.94
C MET A 404 7.56 3.69 27.42
N SER A 405 7.60 2.35 27.36
CA SER A 405 6.57 1.51 27.95
C SER A 405 6.50 1.70 29.46
N LYS A 406 5.31 1.95 30.00
CA LYS A 406 5.10 2.05 31.46
C LYS A 406 5.44 0.74 32.18
N ARG A 407 5.27 -0.41 31.51
CA ARG A 407 5.52 -1.75 32.06
C ARG A 407 7.02 -2.07 32.12
N THR A 408 7.77 -1.75 31.09
CA THR A 408 9.18 -2.16 30.95
C THR A 408 10.17 -1.05 31.21
N GLY A 409 9.75 0.22 31.22
CA GLY A 409 10.63 1.39 31.32
C GLY A 409 11.59 1.57 30.13
N LYS A 410 11.34 0.87 29.01
CA LYS A 410 12.17 0.85 27.80
C LYS A 410 11.40 1.42 26.61
N ALA A 411 12.10 1.64 25.49
CA ALA A 411 11.46 1.99 24.22
C ALA A 411 10.36 0.95 23.87
N ILE A 412 9.21 1.44 23.39
CA ILE A 412 8.06 0.60 23.10
C ILE A 412 8.39 -0.32 21.92
N GLN A 413 8.33 -1.61 22.17
CA GLN A 413 8.51 -2.65 21.17
C GLN A 413 7.18 -2.93 20.44
N LEU A 414 7.26 -3.55 19.26
CA LEU A 414 6.06 -4.00 18.53
C LEU A 414 5.21 -4.95 19.39
N GLY A 415 5.85 -5.91 20.07
CA GLY A 415 5.15 -6.83 20.96
C GLY A 415 4.37 -6.12 22.06
N ASP A 416 4.97 -5.10 22.71
CA ASP A 416 4.31 -4.30 23.74
C ASP A 416 3.09 -3.54 23.18
N LEU A 417 3.22 -2.97 21.97
CA LEU A 417 2.12 -2.29 21.30
C LEU A 417 0.93 -3.23 21.05
N LEU A 418 1.21 -4.44 20.55
CA LEU A 418 0.16 -5.44 20.23
C LEU A 418 -0.50 -6.07 21.47
N GLU A 419 0.11 -5.92 22.66
CA GLU A 419 -0.53 -6.29 23.94
C GLU A 419 -1.48 -5.18 24.45
N GLU A 420 -1.17 -3.90 24.15
CA GLU A 420 -1.98 -2.75 24.59
C GLU A 420 -3.09 -2.38 23.59
N VAL A 421 -2.87 -2.60 22.30
CA VAL A 421 -3.76 -2.16 21.21
C VAL A 421 -4.26 -3.35 20.41
N PRO A 422 -5.57 -3.47 20.12
CA PRO A 422 -6.09 -4.49 19.21
C PRO A 422 -5.38 -4.42 17.83
N VAL A 423 -5.02 -5.57 17.29
CA VAL A 423 -4.35 -5.69 15.99
C VAL A 423 -5.13 -4.99 14.88
N ASP A 424 -6.45 -5.15 14.86
CA ASP A 424 -7.35 -4.49 13.90
C ASP A 424 -7.22 -2.97 13.94
N SER A 425 -7.19 -2.39 15.15
CA SER A 425 -7.02 -0.95 15.33
C SER A 425 -5.66 -0.48 14.88
N ALA A 426 -4.59 -1.21 15.23
CA ALA A 426 -3.24 -0.86 14.81
C ALA A 426 -3.12 -0.86 13.27
N ARG A 427 -3.56 -1.95 12.62
CA ARG A 427 -3.50 -2.10 11.16
C ARG A 427 -4.29 -1.02 10.44
N PHE A 428 -5.51 -0.71 10.91
CA PHE A 428 -6.34 0.32 10.29
C PHE A 428 -5.77 1.72 10.49
N LEU A 429 -5.44 2.08 11.73
CA LEU A 429 -4.98 3.43 12.07
C LEU A 429 -3.66 3.79 11.38
N PHE A 430 -2.69 2.87 11.28
CA PHE A 430 -1.46 3.13 10.55
C PHE A 430 -1.68 3.40 9.06
N ASN A 431 -2.80 2.95 8.50
CA ASN A 431 -3.21 3.21 7.11
C ASN A 431 -4.23 4.37 6.98
N THR A 432 -4.39 5.24 7.99
CA THR A 432 -5.22 6.46 7.87
C THR A 432 -4.44 7.67 7.37
N ARG A 433 -3.09 7.62 7.36
CA ARG A 433 -2.19 8.69 6.93
C ARG A 433 -1.20 8.17 5.90
N GLU A 434 -1.01 8.94 4.83
CA GLU A 434 -0.02 8.64 3.78
C GLU A 434 1.38 8.39 4.37
N ALA A 435 2.16 7.51 3.74
CA ALA A 435 3.48 7.10 4.22
C ALA A 435 4.41 8.29 4.51
N ASN A 436 4.41 9.28 3.60
CA ASN A 436 5.27 10.46 3.65
C ASN A 436 4.85 11.50 4.71
N THR A 437 3.75 11.27 5.44
CA THR A 437 3.21 12.18 6.45
C THR A 437 3.61 11.71 7.86
N GLN A 438 4.09 12.62 8.70
CA GLN A 438 4.30 12.34 10.12
C GLN A 438 2.96 11.96 10.78
N MET A 439 3.02 11.01 11.69
CA MET A 439 1.84 10.46 12.34
C MET A 439 1.98 10.45 13.86
N ASP A 440 1.01 11.02 14.53
CA ASP A 440 0.77 10.79 15.95
C ASP A 440 -0.21 9.62 16.06
N PHE A 441 0.24 8.51 16.62
CA PHE A 441 -0.59 7.32 16.87
C PHE A 441 -1.15 7.42 18.28
N ASP A 442 -2.44 7.68 18.37
CA ASP A 442 -3.16 7.85 19.62
C ASP A 442 -3.59 6.49 20.19
N LEU A 443 -2.97 6.12 21.34
CA LEU A 443 -3.24 4.85 22.02
C LEU A 443 -4.66 4.81 22.62
N ASP A 444 -5.17 5.96 23.09
CA ASP A 444 -6.50 6.03 23.67
C ASP A 444 -7.57 5.86 22.58
N LEU A 445 -7.37 6.50 21.42
CA LEU A 445 -8.22 6.28 20.24
C LEU A 445 -8.17 4.84 19.75
N ALA A 446 -6.99 4.21 19.76
CA ALA A 446 -6.81 2.86 19.25
C ALA A 446 -7.56 1.79 20.05
N VAL A 447 -7.81 2.02 21.34
CA VAL A 447 -8.56 1.11 22.21
C VAL A 447 -10.03 1.52 22.40
N ALA A 448 -10.44 2.69 21.90
CA ALA A 448 -11.81 3.18 22.03
C ALA A 448 -12.80 2.26 21.27
N GLN A 449 -13.91 1.92 21.93
CA GLN A 449 -15.00 1.12 21.37
C GLN A 449 -16.21 2.01 21.08
N ASP A 450 -15.98 3.08 20.32
CA ASP A 450 -17.00 4.03 19.89
C ASP A 450 -16.71 4.59 18.49
N ASN A 451 -17.57 5.49 18.02
CA ASN A 451 -17.50 6.07 16.67
C ASN A 451 -16.27 6.96 16.44
N GLN A 452 -15.47 7.29 17.45
CA GLN A 452 -14.23 8.04 17.26
C GLN A 452 -13.14 7.16 16.67
N ASN A 453 -13.12 5.86 17.04
CA ASN A 453 -12.21 4.89 16.45
C ASN A 453 -12.71 4.47 15.06
N PRO A 454 -11.99 4.82 13.96
CA PRO A 454 -12.50 4.59 12.61
C PRO A 454 -12.65 3.11 12.25
N VAL A 455 -11.83 2.19 12.78
CA VAL A 455 -12.02 0.76 12.53
C VAL A 455 -13.27 0.24 13.23
N TYR A 456 -13.49 0.64 14.48
CA TYR A 456 -14.71 0.30 15.21
C TYR A 456 -15.95 0.81 14.48
N TYR A 457 -15.92 2.04 13.97
CA TYR A 457 -17.01 2.64 13.20
C TYR A 457 -17.36 1.83 11.94
N VAL A 458 -16.34 1.37 11.20
CA VAL A 458 -16.54 0.53 10.00
C VAL A 458 -17.07 -0.86 10.38
N GLN A 459 -16.47 -1.50 11.40
CA GLN A 459 -16.93 -2.80 11.91
C GLN A 459 -18.36 -2.72 12.42
N TYR A 460 -18.72 -1.64 13.12
CA TYR A 460 -20.08 -1.39 13.59
C TYR A 460 -21.08 -1.26 12.44
N ALA A 461 -20.73 -0.60 11.33
CA ALA A 461 -21.61 -0.54 10.16
C ALA A 461 -21.92 -1.96 9.62
N HIS A 462 -20.91 -2.84 9.51
CA HIS A 462 -21.10 -4.24 9.11
C HIS A 462 -22.01 -5.01 10.10
N ALA A 463 -21.71 -4.95 11.38
CA ALA A 463 -22.48 -5.64 12.43
C ALA A 463 -23.94 -5.14 12.48
N ARG A 464 -24.16 -3.84 12.25
CA ARG A 464 -25.50 -3.25 12.17
C ARG A 464 -26.28 -3.80 10.99
N ILE A 465 -25.67 -3.92 9.81
CA ILE A 465 -26.34 -4.54 8.64
C ILE A 465 -26.72 -5.99 8.96
N CYS A 466 -25.81 -6.77 9.53
CA CYS A 466 -26.09 -8.14 9.95
C CYS A 466 -27.29 -8.19 10.93
N SER A 467 -27.36 -7.25 11.87
CA SER A 467 -28.46 -7.15 12.83
C SER A 467 -29.80 -6.78 12.17
N ILE A 468 -29.79 -5.90 11.17
CA ILE A 468 -30.98 -5.55 10.38
C ILE A 468 -31.52 -6.77 9.65
N ILE A 469 -30.64 -7.50 8.94
CA ILE A 469 -31.01 -8.71 8.20
C ILE A 469 -31.58 -9.78 9.16
N LYS A 470 -30.92 -10.03 10.30
CA LYS A 470 -31.39 -10.96 11.33
C LYS A 470 -32.74 -10.56 11.93
N ALA A 471 -32.98 -9.26 12.12
CA ALA A 471 -34.26 -8.77 12.66
C ALA A 471 -35.41 -8.97 11.66
N LEU A 472 -35.17 -8.64 10.37
CA LEU A 472 -36.18 -8.82 9.32
C LEU A 472 -36.49 -10.30 9.04
N ALA A 473 -35.50 -11.17 9.16
CA ALA A 473 -35.70 -12.61 9.04
C ALA A 473 -36.67 -13.19 10.11
N LYS A 474 -36.69 -12.61 11.32
CA LYS A 474 -37.70 -12.99 12.36
C LYS A 474 -39.12 -12.62 11.97
N ASP A 475 -39.28 -11.59 11.12
CA ASP A 475 -40.56 -11.17 10.57
C ASP A 475 -40.90 -11.90 9.25
N GLY A 476 -40.12 -12.94 8.87
CA GLY A 476 -40.31 -13.72 7.66
C GLY A 476 -39.76 -13.04 6.39
N ILE A 477 -39.05 -11.91 6.52
CA ILE A 477 -38.47 -11.17 5.40
C ILE A 477 -37.00 -11.56 5.29
N THR A 478 -36.67 -12.37 4.29
CA THR A 478 -35.26 -12.78 3.99
C THR A 478 -34.82 -12.15 2.68
N PRO A 479 -33.53 -11.76 2.58
CA PRO A 479 -32.98 -11.28 1.31
C PRO A 479 -33.17 -12.30 0.19
N ARG A 480 -33.52 -11.83 -0.99
CA ARG A 480 -33.59 -12.62 -2.23
C ARG A 480 -33.03 -11.84 -3.41
N LYS A 481 -32.77 -12.53 -4.50
CA LYS A 481 -32.37 -11.85 -5.75
C LYS A 481 -33.51 -10.92 -6.21
N CYS A 482 -33.17 -9.65 -6.41
CA CYS A 482 -34.07 -8.64 -6.96
C CYS A 482 -34.01 -8.62 -8.49
N THR A 483 -35.14 -8.28 -9.11
CA THR A 483 -35.20 -7.91 -10.53
C THR A 483 -34.67 -6.49 -10.73
N ASN A 484 -34.26 -6.13 -11.96
CA ASN A 484 -33.85 -4.76 -12.28
C ASN A 484 -35.01 -3.75 -12.03
N ALA A 485 -36.27 -4.17 -12.24
CA ALA A 485 -37.43 -3.33 -11.96
C ALA A 485 -37.58 -3.02 -10.45
N GLU A 486 -37.30 -3.99 -9.59
CA GLU A 486 -37.29 -3.77 -8.13
C GLU A 486 -36.13 -2.86 -7.72
N LEU A 487 -34.91 -3.10 -8.23
CA LEU A 487 -33.74 -2.25 -7.94
C LEU A 487 -33.92 -0.81 -8.45
N ALA A 488 -34.67 -0.60 -9.54
CA ALA A 488 -35.01 0.72 -10.06
C ALA A 488 -35.86 1.57 -9.09
N LEU A 489 -36.45 0.96 -8.04
CA LEU A 489 -37.15 1.67 -6.98
C LEU A 489 -36.19 2.41 -6.01
N LEU A 490 -34.89 2.17 -6.08
CA LEU A 490 -33.87 2.88 -5.30
C LEU A 490 -33.61 4.28 -5.89
N THR A 491 -34.50 5.21 -5.59
CA THR A 491 -34.53 6.56 -6.21
C THR A 491 -34.14 7.68 -5.25
N ALA A 492 -34.12 7.42 -3.93
CA ALA A 492 -33.75 8.44 -2.95
C ALA A 492 -32.29 8.90 -3.15
N PRO A 493 -31.98 10.18 -2.89
CA PRO A 493 -30.64 10.72 -3.03
C PRO A 493 -29.59 9.92 -2.25
N GLU A 494 -29.92 9.48 -1.03
CA GLU A 494 -29.04 8.70 -0.17
C GLU A 494 -28.78 7.29 -0.71
N GLU A 495 -29.77 6.68 -1.36
CA GLU A 495 -29.65 5.38 -2.04
C GLU A 495 -28.70 5.50 -3.25
N LYS A 496 -28.93 6.51 -4.08
CA LYS A 496 -28.09 6.78 -5.26
C LYS A 496 -26.65 7.12 -4.87
N GLU A 497 -26.45 7.98 -3.86
CA GLU A 497 -25.12 8.34 -3.37
C GLU A 497 -24.34 7.11 -2.85
N LEU A 498 -25.01 6.23 -2.11
CA LEU A 498 -24.43 5.00 -1.60
C LEU A 498 -24.03 4.03 -2.74
N ILE A 499 -24.90 3.86 -3.76
CA ILE A 499 -24.62 3.00 -4.91
C ILE A 499 -23.47 3.57 -5.77
N HIS A 500 -23.40 4.88 -5.96
CA HIS A 500 -22.28 5.53 -6.61
C HIS A 500 -20.95 5.24 -5.91
N HIS A 501 -20.96 5.31 -4.57
CA HIS A 501 -19.76 5.03 -3.79
C HIS A 501 -19.36 3.54 -3.90
N LEU A 502 -20.34 2.61 -3.91
CA LEU A 502 -20.07 1.20 -4.19
C LEU A 502 -19.43 1.00 -5.57
N ALA A 503 -19.92 1.72 -6.60
CA ALA A 503 -19.39 1.62 -7.96
C ALA A 503 -17.94 2.11 -8.09
N SER A 504 -17.49 3.06 -7.26
CA SER A 504 -16.13 3.61 -7.30
C SER A 504 -15.07 2.67 -6.71
N TYR A 505 -15.45 1.57 -6.06
CA TYR A 505 -14.51 0.71 -5.33
C TYR A 505 -13.35 0.19 -6.19
N THR A 506 -13.64 -0.29 -7.40
CA THR A 506 -12.59 -0.78 -8.32
C THR A 506 -11.62 0.33 -8.72
N ASN A 507 -12.13 1.54 -9.00
CA ASN A 507 -11.30 2.69 -9.33
C ASN A 507 -10.40 3.11 -8.15
N GLU A 508 -10.90 3.02 -6.91
CA GLU A 508 -10.11 3.30 -5.72
C GLU A 508 -8.99 2.27 -5.52
N ILE A 509 -9.25 0.99 -5.77
CA ILE A 509 -8.22 -0.07 -5.77
C ILE A 509 -7.13 0.24 -6.81
N GLU A 510 -7.51 0.52 -8.05
CA GLU A 510 -6.56 0.84 -9.14
C GLU A 510 -5.74 2.10 -8.82
N SER A 511 -6.41 3.14 -8.29
CA SER A 511 -5.75 4.39 -7.87
C SER A 511 -4.78 4.16 -6.71
N ALA A 512 -5.17 3.37 -5.71
CA ALA A 512 -4.31 3.02 -4.59
C ALA A 512 -3.08 2.19 -5.03
N ALA A 513 -3.28 1.25 -5.94
CA ALA A 513 -2.20 0.45 -6.54
C ALA A 513 -1.24 1.31 -7.37
N LYS A 514 -1.76 2.21 -8.20
CA LYS A 514 -0.97 3.13 -9.04
C LYS A 514 -0.08 4.06 -8.23
N ASP A 515 -0.61 4.59 -7.14
CA ASP A 515 0.07 5.60 -6.33
C ASP A 515 0.81 4.97 -5.13
N TYR A 516 0.77 3.65 -4.98
CA TYR A 516 1.32 2.89 -3.85
C TYR A 516 0.81 3.40 -2.49
N ASP A 517 -0.49 3.78 -2.44
CA ASP A 517 -1.11 4.40 -1.28
C ASP A 517 -2.35 3.64 -0.78
N PRO A 518 -2.22 2.69 0.15
CA PRO A 518 -3.35 1.94 0.70
C PRO A 518 -4.29 2.81 1.56
N THR A 519 -3.90 4.05 1.93
CA THR A 519 -4.74 4.93 2.73
C THR A 519 -6.00 5.39 1.98
N LYS A 520 -5.99 5.33 0.66
CA LYS A 520 -7.19 5.57 -0.16
C LYS A 520 -8.30 4.59 0.18
N ILE A 521 -7.95 3.34 0.48
CA ILE A 521 -8.92 2.29 0.78
C ILE A 521 -9.50 2.43 2.19
N THR A 522 -8.70 2.83 3.18
CA THR A 522 -9.23 3.13 4.52
C THR A 522 -10.16 4.35 4.50
N ARG A 523 -9.83 5.38 3.71
CA ARG A 523 -10.73 6.53 3.48
C ARG A 523 -12.02 6.11 2.79
N TYR A 524 -11.91 5.29 1.73
CA TYR A 524 -13.05 4.76 0.99
C TYR A 524 -14.03 4.00 1.90
N VAL A 525 -13.54 3.04 2.69
CA VAL A 525 -14.42 2.21 3.53
C VAL A 525 -15.02 3.00 4.70
N THR A 526 -14.30 3.97 5.24
CA THR A 526 -14.83 4.88 6.27
C THR A 526 -15.97 5.74 5.71
N GLN A 527 -15.81 6.25 4.48
CA GLN A 527 -16.86 6.98 3.78
C GLN A 527 -18.05 6.08 3.45
N LEU A 528 -17.81 4.82 3.03
CA LEU A 528 -18.88 3.84 2.79
C LEU A 528 -19.74 3.61 4.05
N ALA A 529 -19.09 3.44 5.21
CA ALA A 529 -19.80 3.32 6.48
C ALA A 529 -20.62 4.59 6.81
N THR A 530 -20.07 5.77 6.55
CA THR A 530 -20.76 7.06 6.75
C THR A 530 -22.00 7.17 5.86
N LEU A 531 -21.88 6.86 4.59
CA LEU A 531 -22.97 6.88 3.63
C LEU A 531 -24.05 5.84 3.97
N PHE A 532 -23.66 4.67 4.43
CA PHE A 532 -24.60 3.67 4.92
C PHE A 532 -25.42 4.19 6.12
N HIS A 533 -24.79 4.81 7.09
CA HIS A 533 -25.52 5.39 8.23
C HIS A 533 -26.44 6.52 7.80
N LYS A 534 -26.03 7.36 6.85
CA LYS A 534 -26.88 8.42 6.26
C LYS A 534 -28.12 7.82 5.58
N PHE A 535 -27.90 6.81 4.72
CA PHE A 535 -28.99 6.06 4.08
C PHE A 535 -29.93 5.43 5.10
N TYR A 536 -29.41 4.73 6.10
CA TYR A 536 -30.21 4.04 7.10
C TYR A 536 -31.08 4.99 7.94
N ASN A 537 -30.60 6.20 8.19
CA ASN A 537 -31.36 7.22 8.93
C ASN A 537 -32.46 7.90 8.07
N ALA A 538 -32.20 8.07 6.76
CA ALA A 538 -33.13 8.70 5.83
C ALA A 538 -34.16 7.72 5.25
N CYS A 539 -33.74 6.48 4.98
CA CYS A 539 -34.54 5.49 4.27
C CYS A 539 -34.84 4.28 5.17
N ARG A 540 -36.11 4.12 5.54
CA ARG A 540 -36.54 2.96 6.33
C ARG A 540 -36.46 1.70 5.48
N VAL A 541 -35.62 0.73 5.88
CA VAL A 541 -35.40 -0.52 5.13
C VAL A 541 -36.69 -1.33 5.02
N LYS A 542 -37.40 -1.57 6.14
CA LYS A 542 -38.72 -2.24 6.14
C LYS A 542 -39.81 -1.20 5.87
N GLY A 543 -40.47 -1.28 4.73
CA GLY A 543 -41.62 -0.48 4.33
C GLY A 543 -42.87 -1.31 4.14
N GLU A 544 -43.96 -0.67 3.65
CA GLU A 544 -45.19 -1.35 3.25
C GLU A 544 -45.02 -2.01 1.86
N ASP A 545 -44.18 -1.44 1.00
CA ASP A 545 -43.85 -1.97 -0.31
C ASP A 545 -42.77 -3.08 -0.16
N GLU A 546 -43.16 -4.32 -0.47
CA GLU A 546 -42.26 -5.47 -0.40
C GLU A 546 -41.12 -5.37 -1.42
N ALA A 547 -41.36 -4.89 -2.64
CA ALA A 547 -40.35 -4.76 -3.68
C ALA A 547 -39.26 -3.75 -3.26
N LEU A 548 -39.67 -2.57 -2.74
CA LEU A 548 -38.72 -1.59 -2.23
C LEU A 548 -37.98 -2.10 -0.98
N THR A 549 -38.65 -2.85 -0.09
CA THR A 549 -38.00 -3.50 1.05
C THR A 549 -36.90 -4.46 0.60
N GLN A 550 -37.16 -5.30 -0.40
CA GLN A 550 -36.16 -6.22 -0.96
C GLN A 550 -35.00 -5.46 -1.66
N ALA A 551 -35.30 -4.41 -2.41
CA ALA A 551 -34.27 -3.57 -3.05
C ALA A 551 -33.34 -2.91 -2.00
N ARG A 552 -33.89 -2.36 -0.91
CA ARG A 552 -33.09 -1.79 0.19
C ARG A 552 -32.31 -2.84 0.95
N LEU A 553 -32.83 -4.05 1.11
CA LEU A 553 -32.07 -5.18 1.66
C LEU A 553 -30.91 -5.58 0.75
N ALA A 554 -31.12 -5.64 -0.56
CA ALA A 554 -30.05 -5.92 -1.52
C ALA A 554 -28.96 -4.84 -1.47
N LEU A 555 -29.31 -3.57 -1.30
CA LEU A 555 -28.36 -2.49 -1.09
C LEU A 555 -27.58 -2.65 0.22
N CYS A 556 -28.26 -2.99 1.33
CA CYS A 556 -27.60 -3.28 2.60
C CYS A 556 -26.60 -4.45 2.47
N GLU A 557 -26.99 -5.54 1.80
CA GLU A 557 -26.09 -6.67 1.54
C GLU A 557 -24.90 -6.28 0.69
N SER A 558 -25.08 -5.43 -0.33
CA SER A 558 -23.98 -4.93 -1.15
C SER A 558 -22.96 -4.13 -0.31
N VAL A 559 -23.43 -3.28 0.58
CA VAL A 559 -22.56 -2.53 1.52
C VAL A 559 -21.81 -3.50 2.44
N LYS A 560 -22.51 -4.48 3.01
CA LYS A 560 -21.91 -5.53 3.86
C LYS A 560 -20.78 -6.27 3.14
N VAL A 561 -21.01 -6.68 1.90
CA VAL A 561 -20.01 -7.37 1.06
C VAL A 561 -18.78 -6.51 0.87
N VAL A 562 -18.93 -5.23 0.49
CA VAL A 562 -17.78 -4.36 0.22
C VAL A 562 -17.00 -4.02 1.49
N ILE A 563 -17.68 -3.74 2.62
CA ILE A 563 -16.99 -3.56 3.91
C ILE A 563 -16.19 -4.81 4.27
N LYS A 564 -16.80 -6.00 4.16
CA LYS A 564 -16.12 -7.27 4.42
C LYS A 564 -14.90 -7.45 3.52
N ASN A 565 -15.02 -7.18 2.21
CA ASN A 565 -13.91 -7.31 1.26
C ASN A 565 -12.73 -6.42 1.66
N VAL A 566 -12.97 -5.17 2.04
CA VAL A 566 -11.91 -4.24 2.48
C VAL A 566 -11.26 -4.71 3.77
N LEU A 567 -12.06 -5.02 4.80
CA LEU A 567 -11.52 -5.43 6.10
C LEU A 567 -10.73 -6.74 5.99
N THR A 568 -11.25 -7.73 5.27
CA THR A 568 -10.56 -9.01 5.03
C THR A 568 -9.28 -8.83 4.23
N MET A 569 -9.29 -7.99 3.19
CA MET A 569 -8.11 -7.67 2.39
C MET A 569 -6.98 -7.09 3.25
N PHE A 570 -7.32 -6.33 4.29
CA PHE A 570 -6.35 -5.74 5.21
C PHE A 570 -6.07 -6.60 6.45
N ASN A 571 -6.50 -7.87 6.45
CA ASN A 571 -6.38 -8.81 7.57
C ASN A 571 -6.95 -8.22 8.88
N ILE A 572 -8.09 -7.53 8.77
CA ILE A 572 -8.87 -6.94 9.86
C ILE A 572 -10.14 -7.76 10.04
N SER A 573 -10.54 -8.03 11.26
CA SER A 573 -11.74 -8.80 11.56
C SER A 573 -13.02 -8.06 11.12
N CYS A 574 -14.05 -8.84 10.75
CA CYS A 574 -15.32 -8.33 10.31
C CYS A 574 -16.46 -8.96 11.12
N PRO A 575 -16.71 -8.48 12.37
CA PRO A 575 -17.68 -9.10 13.27
C PRO A 575 -19.11 -8.91 12.76
N GLU A 576 -19.97 -9.91 13.00
CA GLU A 576 -21.41 -9.86 12.71
C GLU A 576 -22.24 -9.27 13.85
N SER A 577 -21.65 -9.06 15.00
CA SER A 577 -22.26 -8.45 16.19
C SER A 577 -21.21 -7.73 17.02
N MET A 578 -21.55 -6.56 17.53
CA MET A 578 -20.74 -5.73 18.42
C MET A 578 -21.59 -5.20 19.55
#